data_a8f748eeb6ba1308d2d7876f4b4f47e0
#
_entry.id   a8f748eeb6ba1308d2d7876f4b4f47e0
#
_cell.length_a   1.000
_cell.length_b   1.000
_cell.length_c   1.000
_cell.angle_alpha   90.00
_cell.angle_beta   90.00
_cell.angle_gamma   90.00
#
_symmetry.space_group_name_H-M   'P 1'
#
loop_
_entity.id
_entity.type
_entity.pdbx_description
1 polymer ?
#
loop_
_entity_poly.entity_id
_entity_poly.type
_entity_poly.pdbx_seq_one_letter_code
_entity_poly.pdbx_strand_id
1 'polypeptide(L)'
;MAIRKKTAVLIGGIAVVAIVGGIVAAVSVGAGSAPKVALADSVSDTGAITFNLSADQDRIHLDAVPEAVASLEAGGFEPVEPGKLTVVTSPYAAPLALYADDDTTLIGNEVDLAQLVADGLGLELNIQPAAWADWPLGIQSGKYDLILSNVTVTDERKELYDFASYRQDLLGFYVKSDSDIDSIEEAKDVAGLKVIVGSGTNQEKILQAWDAENIAAGLDPVEYLYFDDTASASLALKSGRADANFGPNATSAYAAAVDGETKLVGTVNGGWPLTADIAAATAKGNGLIESVNIVLNAAIEGGEYAEVLERWNLTSEALPTSAVNPPGLPKSE
;
A
#
# COMPACT_ATOMS: atom_id res chain seq x y z
N MET A 1 -51.25 62.38 9.30
CA MET A 1 -51.72 61.03 9.00
C MET A 1 -50.46 60.25 8.47
N ALA A 2 -49.76 59.56 9.35
CA ALA A 2 -48.48 59.00 9.07
C ALA A 2 -48.52 57.48 9.30
N ILE A 3 -48.27 56.71 8.27
CA ILE A 3 -48.18 55.23 8.33
C ILE A 3 -46.73 54.87 8.47
N ARG A 4 -46.35 54.32 9.62
CA ARG A 4 -45.01 53.75 9.90
C ARG A 4 -44.88 52.39 9.25
N LYS A 5 -43.90 52.22 8.36
CA LYS A 5 -43.39 50.91 7.94
C LYS A 5 -42.35 50.41 8.95
N LYS A 6 -42.54 49.20 9.52
CA LYS A 6 -41.61 48.54 10.36
C LYS A 6 -40.65 47.71 9.48
N THR A 7 -39.37 48.00 9.55
CA THR A 7 -38.30 47.20 8.94
C THR A 7 -37.93 46.11 9.93
N ALA A 8 -38.06 44.85 9.53
CA ALA A 8 -37.59 43.71 10.28
C ALA A 8 -36.13 43.45 9.89
N VAL A 9 -35.23 43.49 10.87
CA VAL A 9 -33.82 43.09 10.76
C VAL A 9 -33.77 41.58 11.02
N LEU A 10 -33.36 40.83 9.99
CA LEU A 10 -33.05 39.41 10.14
C LEU A 10 -31.61 39.29 10.64
N ILE A 11 -31.45 38.83 11.85
CA ILE A 11 -30.13 38.42 12.42
C ILE A 11 -29.84 37.01 11.91
N GLY A 12 -28.83 36.88 11.04
CA GLY A 12 -28.34 35.60 10.58
C GLY A 12 -27.60 34.87 11.70
N GLY A 13 -28.18 33.79 12.20
CA GLY A 13 -27.51 32.84 13.08
C GLY A 13 -26.63 31.92 12.27
N ILE A 14 -25.34 31.86 12.61
CA ILE A 14 -24.41 30.86 12.13
C ILE A 14 -24.79 29.54 12.82
N ALA A 15 -25.34 28.59 12.06
CA ALA A 15 -25.56 27.25 12.54
C ALA A 15 -24.24 26.46 12.36
N VAL A 16 -23.62 26.12 13.48
CA VAL A 16 -22.60 25.10 13.53
C VAL A 16 -23.32 23.76 13.35
N VAL A 17 -23.09 23.12 12.19
CA VAL A 17 -23.60 21.77 11.95
C VAL A 17 -22.61 20.81 12.57
N ALA A 18 -22.95 20.27 13.74
CA ALA A 18 -22.34 19.05 14.26
C ALA A 18 -22.90 17.88 13.44
N ILE A 19 -22.04 17.22 12.67
CA ILE A 19 -22.38 15.96 12.00
C ILE A 19 -22.33 14.87 13.06
N VAL A 20 -23.49 14.57 13.65
CA VAL A 20 -23.71 13.34 14.41
C VAL A 20 -24.16 12.29 13.38
N GLY A 21 -23.52 11.13 13.41
CA GLY A 21 -23.76 10.01 12.51
C GLY A 21 -25.24 9.70 12.32
N GLY A 22 -25.71 9.84 11.10
CA GLY A 22 -27.06 9.53 10.67
C GLY A 22 -27.05 8.39 9.67
N ILE A 23 -27.60 7.24 10.10
CA ILE A 23 -27.96 6.12 9.24
C ILE A 23 -28.91 6.63 8.15
N VAL A 24 -28.49 6.61 6.91
CA VAL A 24 -29.38 6.78 5.77
C VAL A 24 -29.98 5.42 5.45
N ALA A 25 -31.21 5.17 5.88
CA ALA A 25 -31.99 4.03 5.42
C ALA A 25 -32.47 4.28 4.00
N ALA A 26 -31.82 3.66 3.02
CA ALA A 26 -32.34 3.58 1.66
C ALA A 26 -33.33 2.41 1.58
N VAL A 27 -34.58 2.72 1.23
CA VAL A 27 -35.60 1.71 0.93
C VAL A 27 -35.27 1.11 -0.44
N SER A 28 -34.81 -0.15 -0.48
CA SER A 28 -34.62 -0.90 -1.72
C SER A 28 -35.85 -1.74 -2.04
N VAL A 29 -36.35 -1.58 -3.24
CA VAL A 29 -37.25 -2.54 -3.90
C VAL A 29 -36.41 -3.70 -4.42
N GLY A 30 -36.81 -4.91 -4.09
CA GLY A 30 -36.06 -6.15 -4.12
C GLY A 30 -35.33 -6.54 -5.38
N ALA A 31 -34.16 -7.09 -5.19
CA ALA A 31 -33.54 -8.19 -5.92
C ALA A 31 -32.43 -8.80 -5.05
N GLY A 32 -32.32 -10.09 -5.07
CA GLY A 32 -31.40 -11.05 -4.50
C GLY A 32 -30.33 -10.63 -3.48
N SER A 33 -30.40 -11.25 -2.32
CA SER A 33 -29.42 -11.06 -1.24
C SER A 33 -28.02 -11.54 -1.63
N ALA A 34 -27.11 -10.62 -1.86
CA ALA A 34 -25.67 -10.92 -1.75
C ALA A 34 -25.29 -10.97 -0.25
N PRO A 35 -24.38 -11.86 0.18
CA PRO A 35 -23.92 -11.90 1.55
C PRO A 35 -23.21 -10.57 1.89
N LYS A 36 -23.66 -9.92 2.96
CA LYS A 36 -22.94 -8.77 3.52
C LYS A 36 -21.65 -9.27 4.15
N VAL A 37 -20.51 -9.01 3.49
CA VAL A 37 -19.20 -9.08 4.12
C VAL A 37 -19.20 -8.02 5.23
N ALA A 38 -18.84 -8.38 6.45
CA ALA A 38 -18.72 -7.44 7.54
C ALA A 38 -17.55 -6.50 7.24
N LEU A 39 -17.89 -5.25 6.88
CA LEU A 39 -16.95 -4.15 6.77
C LEU A 39 -16.25 -3.92 8.11
N ALA A 40 -15.02 -3.40 8.06
CA ALA A 40 -14.17 -3.12 9.21
C ALA A 40 -14.98 -2.66 10.44
N ASP A 41 -15.03 -3.50 11.46
CA ASP A 41 -15.80 -3.23 12.66
C ASP A 41 -15.07 -2.20 13.53
N SER A 42 -15.71 -1.04 13.61
CA SER A 42 -15.55 -0.01 14.63
C SER A 42 -14.27 0.86 14.61
N VAL A 43 -14.46 2.10 14.15
CA VAL A 43 -13.67 3.22 14.65
C VAL A 43 -13.95 3.33 16.16
N SER A 44 -12.93 3.13 16.99
CA SER A 44 -13.05 3.36 18.42
C SER A 44 -13.36 4.84 18.69
N ASP A 45 -13.94 5.19 19.87
CA ASP A 45 -14.18 6.59 20.30
C ASP A 45 -12.90 7.48 20.27
N THR A 46 -11.73 6.88 20.11
CA THR A 46 -10.42 7.54 19.97
C THR A 46 -10.00 7.77 18.53
N GLY A 47 -10.77 7.35 17.52
CA GLY A 47 -10.42 7.45 16.10
C GLY A 47 -9.41 6.39 15.62
N ALA A 48 -9.03 5.42 16.46
CA ALA A 48 -8.15 4.33 16.08
C ALA A 48 -8.87 3.35 15.14
N ILE A 49 -8.20 2.99 14.04
CA ILE A 49 -8.69 1.98 13.09
C ILE A 49 -8.33 0.61 13.66
N THR A 50 -9.32 -0.28 13.75
CA THR A 50 -9.11 -1.66 14.17
C THR A 50 -9.25 -2.58 12.97
N PHE A 51 -8.23 -3.39 12.70
CA PHE A 51 -8.25 -4.40 11.65
C PHE A 51 -8.66 -5.76 12.22
N ASN A 52 -9.39 -6.54 11.44
CA ASN A 52 -9.59 -7.95 11.74
C ASN A 52 -8.30 -8.72 11.40
N LEU A 53 -7.60 -9.19 12.43
CA LEU A 53 -6.36 -9.98 12.27
C LEU A 53 -6.59 -11.48 12.47
N SER A 54 -7.85 -11.94 12.48
CA SER A 54 -8.19 -13.35 12.65
C SER A 54 -7.74 -14.18 11.44
N ALA A 55 -7.26 -15.39 11.71
CA ALA A 55 -6.87 -16.35 10.68
C ALA A 55 -8.06 -16.87 9.85
N ASP A 56 -9.27 -16.87 10.43
CA ASP A 56 -10.51 -17.34 9.83
C ASP A 56 -11.37 -16.22 9.21
N GLN A 57 -10.76 -15.01 8.99
CA GLN A 57 -11.47 -13.93 8.33
C GLN A 57 -11.88 -14.33 6.90
N ASP A 58 -13.12 -14.00 6.53
CA ASP A 58 -13.59 -14.19 5.15
C ASP A 58 -12.77 -13.31 4.20
N ARG A 59 -12.23 -13.91 3.14
CA ARG A 59 -11.54 -13.18 2.07
C ARG A 59 -12.53 -12.65 1.05
N ILE A 60 -12.13 -11.58 0.39
CA ILE A 60 -12.85 -11.06 -0.79
C ILE A 60 -12.43 -11.93 -1.97
N HIS A 61 -13.42 -12.43 -2.72
CA HIS A 61 -13.22 -13.31 -3.86
C HIS A 61 -13.73 -12.67 -5.15
N LEU A 62 -13.17 -13.09 -6.27
CA LEU A 62 -13.56 -12.69 -7.62
C LEU A 62 -13.96 -13.93 -8.43
N ASP A 63 -15.01 -13.84 -9.24
CA ASP A 63 -15.28 -14.87 -10.22
C ASP A 63 -14.18 -14.90 -11.29
N ALA A 64 -13.90 -16.09 -11.86
CA ALA A 64 -12.94 -16.21 -12.94
C ALA A 64 -13.27 -15.25 -14.10
N VAL A 65 -12.27 -14.49 -14.55
CA VAL A 65 -12.39 -13.50 -15.64
C VAL A 65 -12.07 -14.18 -16.97
N PRO A 66 -13.07 -14.46 -17.84
CA PRO A 66 -12.85 -15.26 -19.04
C PRO A 66 -11.76 -14.70 -19.98
N GLU A 67 -11.66 -13.37 -20.06
CA GLU A 67 -10.64 -12.70 -20.87
C GLU A 67 -9.23 -12.91 -20.30
N ALA A 68 -9.06 -12.88 -18.97
CA ALA A 68 -7.79 -13.14 -18.31
C ALA A 68 -7.36 -14.61 -18.48
N VAL A 69 -8.30 -15.55 -18.34
CA VAL A 69 -8.02 -16.99 -18.57
C VAL A 69 -7.59 -17.23 -20.02
N ALA A 70 -8.31 -16.66 -20.99
CA ALA A 70 -7.93 -16.77 -22.41
C ALA A 70 -6.57 -16.12 -22.70
N SER A 71 -6.27 -14.98 -22.07
CA SER A 71 -4.97 -14.31 -22.18
C SER A 71 -3.84 -15.18 -21.60
N LEU A 72 -4.08 -15.83 -20.45
CA LEU A 72 -3.13 -16.74 -19.81
C LEU A 72 -2.76 -17.92 -20.70
N GLU A 73 -3.79 -18.57 -21.29
CA GLU A 73 -3.62 -19.67 -22.25
C GLU A 73 -2.83 -19.22 -23.49
N ALA A 74 -3.18 -18.05 -24.04
CA ALA A 74 -2.51 -17.49 -25.23
C ALA A 74 -1.05 -17.07 -24.95
N GLY A 75 -0.77 -16.62 -23.72
CA GLY A 75 0.56 -16.23 -23.25
C GLY A 75 1.53 -17.41 -23.09
N GLY A 76 1.00 -18.64 -23.01
CA GLY A 76 1.80 -19.85 -22.82
C GLY A 76 2.47 -19.91 -21.44
N PHE A 77 1.87 -19.25 -20.46
CA PHE A 77 2.36 -19.30 -19.07
C PHE A 77 2.17 -20.71 -18.48
N GLU A 78 3.23 -21.22 -17.85
CA GLU A 78 3.19 -22.48 -17.11
C GLU A 78 3.45 -22.19 -15.62
N PRO A 79 2.45 -22.42 -14.74
CA PRO A 79 2.61 -22.15 -13.30
C PRO A 79 3.60 -23.14 -12.67
N VAL A 80 4.30 -22.69 -11.62
CA VAL A 80 5.25 -23.49 -10.83
C VAL A 80 4.58 -24.77 -10.30
N GLU A 81 3.34 -24.64 -9.83
CA GLU A 81 2.49 -25.77 -9.45
C GLU A 81 1.26 -25.83 -10.36
N PRO A 82 1.02 -26.94 -11.08
CA PRO A 82 -0.13 -27.05 -11.95
C PRO A 82 -1.45 -26.75 -11.23
N GLY A 83 -2.24 -25.82 -11.79
CA GLY A 83 -3.55 -25.41 -11.25
C GLY A 83 -3.47 -24.39 -10.11
N LYS A 84 -2.27 -23.94 -9.74
CA LYS A 84 -2.08 -22.93 -8.68
C LYS A 84 -1.29 -21.73 -9.20
N LEU A 85 -1.55 -20.57 -8.60
CA LEU A 85 -0.72 -19.39 -8.71
C LEU A 85 0.15 -19.29 -7.45
N THR A 86 1.46 -19.53 -7.61
CA THR A 86 2.43 -19.45 -6.51
C THR A 86 2.91 -18.01 -6.34
N VAL A 87 2.36 -17.33 -5.32
CA VAL A 87 2.64 -15.93 -5.04
C VAL A 87 3.56 -15.80 -3.83
N VAL A 88 4.63 -15.02 -3.96
CA VAL A 88 5.49 -14.66 -2.83
C VAL A 88 5.10 -13.30 -2.26
N THR A 89 5.12 -13.19 -0.94
CA THR A 89 4.99 -11.93 -0.20
C THR A 89 5.98 -11.89 0.96
N SER A 90 6.36 -10.68 1.39
CA SER A 90 7.21 -10.48 2.56
C SER A 90 6.35 -10.03 3.73
N PRO A 91 6.06 -10.92 4.71
CA PRO A 91 5.24 -10.57 5.86
C PRO A 91 6.05 -9.75 6.87
N TYR A 92 5.94 -8.43 6.81
CA TYR A 92 6.72 -7.55 7.69
C TYR A 92 5.91 -6.56 8.50
N ALA A 93 4.75 -6.11 8.04
CA ALA A 93 3.90 -5.19 8.80
C ALA A 93 2.48 -5.04 8.23
N ALA A 94 1.52 -4.83 9.14
CA ALA A 94 0.19 -4.35 8.78
C ALA A 94 0.29 -2.97 8.10
N PRO A 95 -0.62 -2.65 7.18
CA PRO A 95 -1.73 -3.45 6.68
C PRO A 95 -1.37 -4.27 5.42
N LEU A 96 -0.10 -4.32 5.03
CA LEU A 96 0.34 -4.88 3.74
C LEU A 96 0.36 -6.40 3.76
N ALA A 97 1.29 -7.01 4.50
CA ALA A 97 1.35 -8.45 4.70
C ALA A 97 1.87 -8.77 6.11
N LEU A 98 1.19 -9.67 6.82
CA LEU A 98 1.53 -10.08 8.16
C LEU A 98 0.98 -11.48 8.44
N TYR A 99 1.42 -12.07 9.55
CA TYR A 99 0.78 -13.25 10.08
C TYR A 99 -0.45 -12.88 10.90
N ALA A 100 -1.51 -13.68 10.78
CA ALA A 100 -2.72 -13.57 11.59
C ALA A 100 -2.46 -13.93 13.06
N ASP A 101 -3.50 -13.94 13.88
CA ASP A 101 -3.47 -14.25 15.30
C ASP A 101 -3.06 -15.72 15.63
N ASP A 102 -2.99 -16.59 14.62
CA ASP A 102 -2.47 -17.96 14.72
C ASP A 102 -0.96 -18.09 14.44
N ASP A 103 -0.26 -16.98 14.17
CA ASP A 103 1.16 -16.87 13.80
C ASP A 103 1.59 -17.70 12.56
N THR A 104 0.64 -18.16 11.75
CA THR A 104 0.90 -19.03 10.59
C THR A 104 0.17 -18.61 9.33
N THR A 105 -1.06 -18.14 9.43
CA THR A 105 -1.87 -17.71 8.29
C THR A 105 -1.44 -16.31 7.83
N LEU A 106 -1.14 -16.17 6.55
CA LEU A 106 -0.82 -14.86 5.96
C LEU A 106 -2.11 -14.11 5.64
N ILE A 107 -2.15 -12.85 6.06
CA ILE A 107 -3.24 -11.88 5.81
C ILE A 107 -2.66 -10.53 5.40
N GLY A 108 -3.50 -9.62 4.94
CA GLY A 108 -3.10 -8.27 4.55
C GLY A 108 -3.53 -7.92 3.14
N ASN A 109 -3.38 -6.65 2.78
CA ASN A 109 -3.76 -6.13 1.46
C ASN A 109 -3.11 -6.91 0.31
N GLU A 110 -1.82 -7.24 0.42
CA GLU A 110 -1.08 -7.97 -0.61
C GLU A 110 -1.61 -9.39 -0.79
N VAL A 111 -2.05 -10.01 0.30
CA VAL A 111 -2.61 -11.37 0.30
C VAL A 111 -4.01 -11.39 -0.28
N ASP A 112 -4.85 -10.40 0.07
CA ASP A 112 -6.21 -10.29 -0.47
C ASP A 112 -6.18 -9.95 -1.97
N LEU A 113 -5.28 -9.06 -2.42
CA LEU A 113 -5.08 -8.81 -3.86
C LEU A 113 -4.56 -10.05 -4.60
N ALA A 114 -3.65 -10.83 -3.98
CA ALA A 114 -3.18 -12.09 -4.55
C ALA A 114 -4.32 -13.10 -4.71
N GLN A 115 -5.29 -13.12 -3.77
CA GLN A 115 -6.50 -13.95 -3.88
C GLN A 115 -7.35 -13.54 -5.07
N LEU A 116 -7.63 -12.23 -5.24
CA LEU A 116 -8.38 -11.75 -6.41
C LEU A 116 -7.70 -12.12 -7.72
N VAL A 117 -6.36 -12.01 -7.79
CA VAL A 117 -5.61 -12.38 -8.99
C VAL A 117 -5.71 -13.87 -9.28
N ALA A 118 -5.53 -14.73 -8.27
CA ALA A 118 -5.65 -16.18 -8.44
C ALA A 118 -7.07 -16.59 -8.89
N ASP A 119 -8.10 -16.07 -8.20
CA ASP A 119 -9.50 -16.32 -8.51
C ASP A 119 -9.84 -15.90 -9.95
N GLY A 120 -9.47 -14.68 -10.34
CA GLY A 120 -9.73 -14.15 -11.68
C GLY A 120 -9.02 -14.92 -12.80
N LEU A 121 -7.89 -15.57 -12.50
CA LEU A 121 -7.18 -16.48 -13.42
C LEU A 121 -7.75 -17.91 -13.39
N GLY A 122 -8.68 -18.22 -12.49
CA GLY A 122 -9.21 -19.57 -12.31
C GLY A 122 -8.19 -20.54 -11.69
N LEU A 123 -7.25 -20.03 -10.89
CA LEU A 123 -6.20 -20.80 -10.22
C LEU A 123 -6.41 -20.80 -8.70
N GLU A 124 -5.91 -21.83 -8.00
CA GLU A 124 -5.83 -21.84 -6.54
C GLU A 124 -4.65 -20.97 -6.08
N LEU A 125 -4.86 -20.08 -5.09
CA LEU A 125 -3.78 -19.31 -4.50
C LEU A 125 -2.85 -20.20 -3.66
N ASN A 126 -1.55 -20.17 -3.97
CA ASN A 126 -0.47 -20.74 -3.17
C ASN A 126 0.43 -19.60 -2.68
N ILE A 127 0.10 -18.97 -1.54
CA ILE A 127 0.87 -17.84 -0.99
C ILE A 127 2.06 -18.35 -0.18
N GLN A 128 3.25 -17.78 -0.45
CA GLN A 128 4.52 -18.19 0.18
C GLN A 128 5.20 -17.00 0.86
N PRO A 129 5.60 -17.10 2.13
CA PRO A 129 6.41 -16.06 2.77
C PRO A 129 7.87 -16.13 2.32
N ALA A 130 8.49 -14.96 2.13
CA ALA A 130 9.93 -14.85 1.94
C ALA A 130 10.46 -13.53 2.51
N ALA A 131 11.76 -13.48 2.83
CA ALA A 131 12.40 -12.21 3.13
C ALA A 131 12.44 -11.31 1.88
N TRP A 132 12.38 -9.99 2.09
CA TRP A 132 12.42 -9.01 1.00
C TRP A 132 13.61 -9.23 0.04
N ALA A 133 14.80 -9.54 0.58
CA ALA A 133 16.00 -9.74 -0.22
C ALA A 133 15.96 -10.98 -1.14
N ASP A 134 15.06 -11.94 -0.88
CA ASP A 134 15.04 -13.23 -1.58
C ASP A 134 14.10 -13.24 -2.81
N TRP A 135 13.13 -12.30 -2.89
CA TRP A 135 12.13 -12.33 -3.96
C TRP A 135 12.73 -12.19 -5.36
N PRO A 136 13.78 -11.33 -5.58
CA PRO A 136 14.28 -11.12 -6.93
C PRO A 136 14.82 -12.41 -7.55
N LEU A 137 15.62 -13.15 -6.79
CA LEU A 137 16.15 -14.45 -7.22
C LEU A 137 15.05 -15.51 -7.29
N GLY A 138 14.09 -15.48 -6.37
CA GLY A 138 12.97 -16.42 -6.35
C GLY A 138 12.11 -16.36 -7.61
N ILE A 139 11.78 -15.15 -8.09
CA ILE A 139 11.05 -14.93 -9.36
C ILE A 139 11.92 -15.34 -10.56
N GLN A 140 13.19 -14.91 -10.61
CA GLN A 140 14.08 -15.23 -11.74
C GLN A 140 14.38 -16.72 -11.89
N SER A 141 14.46 -17.45 -10.78
CA SER A 141 14.70 -18.90 -10.79
C SER A 141 13.45 -19.74 -11.05
N GLY A 142 12.27 -19.13 -11.17
CA GLY A 142 11.01 -19.86 -11.32
C GLY A 142 10.58 -20.59 -10.05
N LYS A 143 10.99 -20.13 -8.87
CA LYS A 143 10.50 -20.63 -7.58
C LYS A 143 9.10 -20.12 -7.29
N TYR A 144 8.76 -18.92 -7.78
CA TYR A 144 7.48 -18.26 -7.63
C TYR A 144 7.00 -17.74 -8.98
N ASP A 145 5.69 -17.71 -9.17
CA ASP A 145 5.04 -17.17 -10.36
C ASP A 145 4.96 -15.66 -10.33
N LEU A 146 4.60 -15.11 -9.18
CA LEU A 146 4.27 -13.72 -8.98
C LEU A 146 4.74 -13.23 -7.60
N ILE A 147 5.05 -11.94 -7.50
CA ILE A 147 5.21 -11.27 -6.21
C ILE A 147 4.15 -10.18 -6.06
N LEU A 148 3.49 -10.15 -4.88
CA LEU A 148 2.79 -9.00 -4.33
C LEU A 148 3.39 -8.70 -2.96
N SER A 149 4.15 -7.61 -2.85
CA SER A 149 4.87 -7.25 -1.62
C SER A 149 5.31 -5.78 -1.65
N ASN A 150 4.40 -4.89 -1.98
CA ASN A 150 4.70 -3.45 -2.05
C ASN A 150 5.91 -3.13 -2.96
N VAL A 151 5.98 -3.78 -4.12
CA VAL A 151 7.12 -3.60 -5.04
C VAL A 151 6.91 -2.36 -5.90
N THR A 152 7.75 -1.35 -5.69
CA THR A 152 7.79 -0.16 -6.56
C THR A 152 8.29 -0.51 -7.95
N VAL A 153 7.63 0.01 -8.97
CA VAL A 153 8.11 -0.06 -10.35
C VAL A 153 9.33 0.85 -10.52
N THR A 154 10.43 0.29 -11.02
CA THR A 154 11.64 1.03 -11.36
C THR A 154 12.16 0.62 -12.74
N ASP A 155 12.83 1.52 -13.45
CA ASP A 155 13.40 1.22 -14.77
C ASP A 155 14.48 0.13 -14.70
N GLU A 156 15.20 0.03 -13.58
CA GLU A 156 16.16 -1.05 -13.33
C GLU A 156 15.44 -2.41 -13.21
N ARG A 157 14.37 -2.48 -12.41
CA ARG A 157 13.61 -3.71 -12.22
C ARG A 157 12.90 -4.16 -13.51
N LYS A 158 12.43 -3.22 -14.34
CA LYS A 158 11.82 -3.52 -15.65
C LYS A 158 12.77 -4.21 -16.65
N GLU A 159 14.06 -4.27 -16.37
CA GLU A 159 14.98 -5.09 -17.19
C GLU A 159 14.78 -6.60 -16.99
N LEU A 160 14.35 -7.01 -15.79
CA LEU A 160 14.27 -8.41 -15.36
C LEU A 160 12.84 -8.89 -15.11
N TYR A 161 11.90 -7.97 -14.89
CA TYR A 161 10.53 -8.28 -14.50
C TYR A 161 9.53 -7.51 -15.35
N ASP A 162 8.33 -8.07 -15.50
CA ASP A 162 7.13 -7.37 -15.98
C ASP A 162 6.21 -7.08 -14.80
N PHE A 163 5.49 -5.95 -14.89
CA PHE A 163 4.71 -5.36 -13.80
C PHE A 163 3.26 -5.13 -14.19
N ALA A 164 2.34 -5.31 -13.23
CA ALA A 164 0.95 -4.82 -13.32
C ALA A 164 0.65 -3.99 -12.06
N SER A 165 0.38 -2.69 -12.23
CA SER A 165 0.22 -1.78 -11.09
C SER A 165 -1.09 -2.00 -10.35
N TYR A 166 -1.08 -1.81 -9.01
CA TYR A 166 -2.29 -1.94 -8.18
C TYR A 166 -2.43 -0.88 -7.08
N ARG A 167 -1.40 -0.08 -6.77
CA ARG A 167 -1.48 1.06 -5.84
C ARG A 167 -0.48 2.15 -6.22
N GLN A 168 -0.76 3.39 -5.79
CA GLN A 168 0.25 4.45 -5.82
C GLN A 168 1.34 4.14 -4.79
N ASP A 169 2.60 4.45 -5.13
CA ASP A 169 3.70 4.35 -4.17
C ASP A 169 3.83 5.65 -3.38
N LEU A 170 3.36 5.64 -2.14
CA LEU A 170 3.51 6.73 -1.20
C LEU A 170 4.49 6.33 -0.09
N LEU A 171 5.57 7.10 0.06
CA LEU A 171 6.56 6.98 1.12
C LEU A 171 6.34 8.07 2.16
N GLY A 172 6.65 7.79 3.43
CA GLY A 172 6.50 8.75 4.52
C GLY A 172 7.75 8.86 5.38
N PHE A 173 8.03 10.09 5.81
CA PHE A 173 8.96 10.36 6.90
C PHE A 173 8.19 10.43 8.21
N TYR A 174 8.51 9.50 9.11
CA TYR A 174 7.93 9.44 10.45
C TYR A 174 9.01 9.70 11.50
N VAL A 175 8.69 10.55 12.46
CA VAL A 175 9.54 10.87 13.59
C VAL A 175 8.84 10.52 14.90
N LYS A 176 9.56 10.51 16.01
CA LYS A 176 8.94 10.35 17.32
C LYS A 176 7.89 11.45 17.55
N SER A 177 6.76 11.14 18.19
CA SER A 177 5.64 12.08 18.36
C SER A 177 6.01 13.40 19.07
N ASP A 178 7.01 13.38 20.00
CA ASP A 178 7.53 14.53 20.71
C ASP A 178 8.80 15.13 20.07
N SER A 179 9.15 14.75 18.83
CA SER A 179 10.26 15.32 18.09
C SER A 179 10.01 16.78 17.71
N ASP A 180 11.08 17.59 17.71
CA ASP A 180 11.06 18.99 17.26
C ASP A 180 11.08 19.10 15.70
N ILE A 181 11.19 17.96 14.98
CA ILE A 181 11.10 17.93 13.51
C ILE A 181 9.61 17.99 13.15
N ASP A 182 9.19 19.09 12.52
CA ASP A 182 7.80 19.32 12.14
C ASP A 182 7.53 19.10 10.65
N SER A 183 8.55 19.19 9.78
CA SER A 183 8.42 18.97 8.34
C SER A 183 9.70 18.44 7.73
N ILE A 184 9.57 17.50 6.77
CA ILE A 184 10.61 17.02 5.86
C ILE A 184 10.01 17.03 4.45
N GLU A 185 10.32 18.05 3.64
CA GLU A 185 9.74 18.25 2.31
C GLU A 185 10.80 18.23 1.20
N GLU A 186 12.06 18.48 1.51
CA GLU A 186 13.14 18.56 0.55
C GLU A 186 14.46 18.01 1.10
N ALA A 187 15.44 17.77 0.24
CA ALA A 187 16.70 17.10 0.57
C ALA A 187 17.41 17.69 1.78
N LYS A 188 17.46 19.03 1.90
CA LYS A 188 18.14 19.71 3.02
C LYS A 188 17.56 19.39 4.40
N ASP A 189 16.28 19.00 4.45
CA ASP A 189 15.59 18.75 5.72
C ASP A 189 16.04 17.44 6.38
N VAL A 190 16.69 16.54 5.63
CA VAL A 190 17.28 15.29 6.15
C VAL A 190 18.79 15.40 6.41
N ALA A 191 19.42 16.55 6.13
CA ALA A 191 20.86 16.72 6.30
C ALA A 191 21.29 16.49 7.76
N GLY A 192 22.25 15.59 7.98
CA GLY A 192 22.78 15.23 9.29
C GLY A 192 21.85 14.39 10.16
N LEU A 193 20.65 14.01 9.69
CA LEU A 193 19.74 13.15 10.43
C LEU A 193 20.16 11.67 10.37
N LYS A 194 19.82 10.95 11.42
CA LYS A 194 19.88 9.47 11.49
C LYS A 194 18.56 8.90 11.00
N VAL A 195 18.56 8.38 9.77
CA VAL A 195 17.34 7.92 9.09
C VAL A 195 17.34 6.41 8.96
N ILE A 196 16.28 5.77 9.49
CA ILE A 196 16.00 4.36 9.27
C ILE A 196 15.45 4.21 7.86
N VAL A 197 16.02 3.28 7.08
CA VAL A 197 15.59 2.95 5.72
C VAL A 197 15.86 1.48 5.44
N GLY A 198 15.02 0.85 4.60
CA GLY A 198 15.20 -0.53 4.16
C GLY A 198 16.31 -0.65 3.12
N SER A 199 17.24 -1.59 3.31
CA SER A 199 18.32 -1.84 2.35
C SER A 199 17.79 -2.44 1.03
N GLY A 200 18.33 -2.00 -0.11
CA GLY A 200 17.95 -2.46 -1.45
C GLY A 200 16.57 -2.00 -1.92
N THR A 201 15.99 -1.00 -1.26
CA THR A 201 14.68 -0.44 -1.59
C THR A 201 14.81 0.80 -2.49
N ASN A 202 13.68 1.22 -3.13
CA ASN A 202 13.65 2.47 -3.87
C ASN A 202 13.74 3.69 -2.95
N GLN A 203 13.16 3.64 -1.73
CA GLN A 203 13.30 4.73 -0.77
C GLN A 203 14.75 4.95 -0.33
N GLU A 204 15.55 3.90 -0.21
CA GLU A 204 16.99 4.06 0.01
C GLU A 204 17.66 4.82 -1.14
N LYS A 205 17.31 4.49 -2.40
CA LYS A 205 17.84 5.20 -3.58
C LYS A 205 17.43 6.67 -3.61
N ILE A 206 16.17 6.97 -3.25
CA ILE A 206 15.69 8.36 -3.15
C ILE A 206 16.45 9.12 -2.06
N LEU A 207 16.62 8.51 -0.89
CA LEU A 207 17.36 9.13 0.22
C LEU A 207 18.83 9.35 -0.15
N GLN A 208 19.46 8.42 -0.88
CA GLN A 208 20.82 8.58 -1.41
C GLN A 208 20.92 9.72 -2.42
N ALA A 209 19.91 9.90 -3.28
CA ALA A 209 19.88 11.04 -4.20
C ALA A 209 19.78 12.37 -3.46
N TRP A 210 18.92 12.46 -2.43
CA TRP A 210 18.80 13.62 -1.55
C TRP A 210 20.11 13.89 -0.77
N ASP A 211 20.75 12.83 -0.28
CA ASP A 211 22.04 12.96 0.43
C ASP A 211 23.15 13.49 -0.50
N ALA A 212 23.19 13.03 -1.76
CA ALA A 212 24.13 13.56 -2.74
C ALA A 212 23.90 15.06 -3.03
N GLU A 213 22.65 15.53 -3.08
CA GLU A 213 22.32 16.96 -3.18
C GLU A 213 22.84 17.74 -1.95
N ASN A 214 22.63 17.20 -0.74
CA ASN A 214 23.10 17.81 0.51
C ASN A 214 24.63 17.93 0.55
N ILE A 215 25.34 16.85 0.22
CA ILE A 215 26.82 16.84 0.17
C ILE A 215 27.32 17.86 -0.86
N ALA A 216 26.70 17.94 -2.04
CA ALA A 216 27.06 18.93 -3.07
C ALA A 216 26.81 20.37 -2.62
N ALA A 217 25.81 20.59 -1.76
CA ALA A 217 25.51 21.88 -1.13
C ALA A 217 26.39 22.19 0.09
N GLY A 218 27.28 21.27 0.53
CA GLY A 218 28.12 21.40 1.70
C GLY A 218 27.43 21.24 3.05
N LEU A 219 26.26 20.54 3.03
CA LEU A 219 25.54 20.15 4.23
C LEU A 219 26.05 18.80 4.76
N ASP A 220 25.71 18.50 6.03
CA ASP A 220 26.10 17.23 6.64
C ASP A 220 25.38 16.04 5.97
N PRO A 221 26.08 14.90 5.75
CA PRO A 221 25.47 13.72 5.15
C PRO A 221 24.46 13.06 6.09
N VAL A 222 23.54 12.30 5.50
CA VAL A 222 22.59 11.45 6.23
C VAL A 222 23.33 10.26 6.85
N GLU A 223 23.01 9.92 8.11
CA GLU A 223 23.42 8.67 8.73
C GLU A 223 22.34 7.59 8.48
N TYR A 224 22.66 6.60 7.63
CA TYR A 224 21.72 5.52 7.30
C TYR A 224 21.71 4.46 8.40
N LEU A 225 20.52 4.11 8.89
CA LEU A 225 20.32 3.05 9.87
C LEU A 225 19.52 1.90 9.25
N TYR A 226 20.09 0.71 9.27
CA TYR A 226 19.48 -0.50 8.72
C TYR A 226 19.12 -1.46 9.84
N PHE A 227 17.93 -2.07 9.75
CA PHE A 227 17.46 -3.06 10.70
C PHE A 227 16.88 -4.25 9.93
N ASP A 228 17.13 -5.46 10.46
CA ASP A 228 16.61 -6.70 9.86
C ASP A 228 15.14 -6.95 10.20
N ASP A 229 14.62 -6.28 11.24
CA ASP A 229 13.23 -6.43 11.69
C ASP A 229 12.58 -5.09 12.08
N THR A 230 11.27 -5.04 11.91
CA THR A 230 10.45 -3.85 12.18
C THR A 230 10.40 -3.46 13.66
N ALA A 231 10.47 -4.43 14.58
CA ALA A 231 10.40 -4.17 16.01
C ALA A 231 11.65 -3.41 16.49
N SER A 232 12.84 -3.84 16.06
CA SER A 232 14.12 -3.16 16.34
C SER A 232 14.17 -1.77 15.74
N ALA A 233 13.68 -1.59 14.51
CA ALA A 233 13.57 -0.29 13.84
C ALA A 233 12.64 0.65 14.62
N SER A 234 11.44 0.20 14.97
CA SER A 234 10.47 0.96 15.77
C SER A 234 11.06 1.37 17.13
N LEU A 235 11.72 0.44 17.83
CA LEU A 235 12.37 0.75 19.11
C LEU A 235 13.49 1.80 18.96
N ALA A 236 14.25 1.76 17.87
CA ALA A 236 15.29 2.75 17.60
C ALA A 236 14.71 4.15 17.41
N LEU A 237 13.62 4.28 16.66
CA LEU A 237 12.92 5.55 16.46
C LEU A 237 12.32 6.07 17.78
N LYS A 238 11.55 5.25 18.48
CA LYS A 238 10.85 5.60 19.73
C LYS A 238 11.80 5.94 20.87
N SER A 239 12.99 5.33 20.92
CA SER A 239 14.04 5.64 21.91
C SER A 239 14.90 6.84 21.57
N GLY A 240 14.73 7.47 20.39
CA GLY A 240 15.55 8.57 19.92
C GLY A 240 16.97 8.17 19.45
N ARG A 241 17.21 6.87 19.17
CA ARG A 241 18.45 6.42 18.52
C ARG A 241 18.46 6.75 17.03
N ALA A 242 17.27 6.87 16.42
CA ALA A 242 17.06 7.39 15.09
C ALA A 242 16.21 8.65 15.17
N ASP A 243 16.44 9.58 14.25
CA ASP A 243 15.68 10.82 14.17
C ASP A 243 14.42 10.64 13.33
N ALA A 244 14.49 9.87 12.25
CA ALA A 244 13.37 9.59 11.36
C ALA A 244 13.39 8.13 10.85
N ASN A 245 12.21 7.65 10.42
CA ASN A 245 12.03 6.46 9.61
C ASN A 245 11.49 6.88 8.25
N PHE A 246 12.11 6.43 7.16
CA PHE A 246 11.68 6.65 5.79
C PHE A 246 11.32 5.33 5.12
N GLY A 247 10.05 5.13 4.85
CA GLY A 247 9.54 3.86 4.33
C GLY A 247 8.12 3.97 3.77
N PRO A 248 7.48 2.85 3.44
CA PRO A 248 6.10 2.84 2.97
C PRO A 248 5.18 3.56 3.94
N ASN A 249 4.43 4.57 3.44
CA ASN A 249 3.54 5.37 4.27
C ASN A 249 2.47 4.50 4.96
N ALA A 250 1.92 3.51 4.25
CA ALA A 250 0.89 2.62 4.76
C ALA A 250 1.24 1.95 6.10
N THR A 251 2.44 1.37 6.21
CA THR A 251 2.88 0.67 7.42
C THR A 251 3.17 1.61 8.59
N SER A 252 3.79 2.74 8.30
CA SER A 252 4.13 3.72 9.31
C SER A 252 2.89 4.50 9.81
N ALA A 253 1.92 4.78 8.91
CA ALA A 253 0.64 5.38 9.28
C ALA A 253 -0.16 4.44 10.20
N TYR A 254 -0.17 3.14 9.89
CA TYR A 254 -0.80 2.15 10.75
C TYR A 254 -0.18 2.13 12.16
N ALA A 255 1.15 2.05 12.25
CA ALA A 255 1.85 2.04 13.54
C ALA A 255 1.55 3.32 14.34
N ALA A 256 1.61 4.49 13.70
CA ALA A 256 1.30 5.78 14.32
C ALA A 256 -0.15 5.85 14.82
N ALA A 257 -1.12 5.27 14.07
CA ALA A 257 -2.52 5.25 14.47
C ALA A 257 -2.79 4.30 15.66
N VAL A 258 -2.03 3.19 15.77
CA VAL A 258 -2.20 2.19 16.83
C VAL A 258 -1.58 2.65 18.15
N ASP A 259 -0.34 3.17 18.14
CA ASP A 259 0.40 3.44 19.37
C ASP A 259 0.56 4.94 19.69
N GLY A 260 0.37 5.85 18.72
CA GLY A 260 0.52 7.30 18.92
C GLY A 260 1.93 7.77 19.25
N GLU A 261 2.94 6.90 19.13
CA GLU A 261 4.32 7.20 19.52
C GLU A 261 5.15 7.84 18.41
N THR A 262 4.60 7.89 17.19
CA THR A 262 5.23 8.52 16.02
C THR A 262 4.27 9.48 15.31
N LYS A 263 4.81 10.44 14.54
CA LYS A 263 4.04 11.37 13.71
C LYS A 263 4.63 11.45 12.31
N LEU A 264 3.76 11.60 11.30
CA LEU A 264 4.13 11.90 9.93
C LEU A 264 4.61 13.36 9.83
N VAL A 265 5.77 13.58 9.20
CA VAL A 265 6.34 14.92 8.97
C VAL A 265 6.63 15.22 7.49
N GLY A 266 6.41 14.28 6.59
CA GLY A 266 6.55 14.50 5.16
C GLY A 266 6.25 13.26 4.35
N THR A 267 5.87 13.47 3.08
CA THR A 267 5.61 12.38 2.13
C THR A 267 6.37 12.60 0.84
N VAL A 268 6.81 11.50 0.24
CA VAL A 268 7.51 11.50 -1.05
C VAL A 268 6.90 10.41 -1.92
N ASN A 269 6.68 10.69 -3.20
CA ASN A 269 6.29 9.66 -4.15
C ASN A 269 7.45 8.68 -4.40
N GLY A 270 7.19 7.39 -4.41
CA GLY A 270 8.22 6.35 -4.58
C GLY A 270 8.94 6.35 -5.92
N GLY A 271 8.46 7.12 -6.88
CA GLY A 271 9.11 7.40 -8.16
C GLY A 271 9.84 8.73 -8.23
N TRP A 272 10.08 9.40 -7.09
CA TRP A 272 10.74 10.71 -7.07
C TRP A 272 12.01 10.73 -7.96
N PRO A 273 12.24 11.81 -8.75
CA PRO A 273 11.46 13.04 -8.91
C PRO A 273 10.21 12.94 -9.79
N LEU A 274 9.90 11.74 -10.30
CA LEU A 274 8.68 11.40 -11.03
C LEU A 274 7.68 10.70 -10.10
N THR A 275 6.69 10.02 -10.66
CA THR A 275 5.76 9.16 -9.94
C THR A 275 6.07 7.70 -10.22
N ALA A 276 5.79 6.82 -9.28
CA ALA A 276 5.80 5.39 -9.47
C ALA A 276 4.58 4.74 -8.80
N ASP A 277 4.25 3.56 -9.29
CA ASP A 277 3.20 2.71 -8.72
C ASP A 277 3.83 1.53 -8.00
N ILE A 278 3.07 0.98 -7.06
CA ILE A 278 3.26 -0.36 -6.51
C ILE A 278 2.61 -1.36 -7.48
N ALA A 279 3.32 -2.44 -7.77
CA ALA A 279 2.88 -3.40 -8.77
C ALA A 279 3.17 -4.85 -8.37
N ALA A 280 2.32 -5.76 -8.86
CA ALA A 280 2.63 -7.17 -8.94
C ALA A 280 3.73 -7.37 -9.99
N ALA A 281 4.70 -8.26 -9.73
CA ALA A 281 5.80 -8.50 -10.65
C ALA A 281 6.02 -9.99 -10.91
N THR A 282 6.39 -10.31 -12.13
CA THR A 282 6.72 -11.66 -12.59
C THR A 282 8.00 -11.64 -13.40
N ALA A 283 8.57 -12.81 -13.72
CA ALA A 283 9.73 -12.90 -14.59
C ALA A 283 9.40 -12.32 -15.98
N LYS A 284 10.31 -11.52 -16.50
CA LYS A 284 10.09 -10.81 -17.77
C LYS A 284 9.79 -11.77 -18.93
N GLY A 285 8.68 -11.50 -19.64
CA GLY A 285 8.31 -12.24 -20.84
C GLY A 285 7.79 -13.66 -20.59
N ASN A 286 7.37 -14.01 -19.35
CA ASN A 286 6.86 -15.33 -19.03
C ASN A 286 5.38 -15.55 -19.42
N GLY A 287 4.69 -14.53 -19.97
CA GLY A 287 3.32 -14.63 -20.46
C GLY A 287 2.22 -14.42 -19.40
N LEU A 288 2.56 -14.14 -18.12
CA LEU A 288 1.58 -13.99 -17.03
C LEU A 288 1.02 -12.57 -16.90
N ILE A 289 1.85 -11.53 -17.07
CA ILE A 289 1.53 -10.19 -16.56
C ILE A 289 0.31 -9.53 -17.21
N GLU A 290 0.07 -9.76 -18.50
CA GLU A 290 -1.11 -9.24 -19.20
C GLU A 290 -2.40 -9.77 -18.59
N SER A 291 -2.41 -11.06 -18.22
CA SER A 291 -3.58 -11.72 -17.59
C SER A 291 -3.79 -11.16 -16.17
N VAL A 292 -2.72 -10.94 -15.42
CA VAL A 292 -2.79 -10.27 -14.10
C VAL A 292 -3.39 -8.86 -14.23
N ASN A 293 -2.94 -8.09 -15.21
CA ASN A 293 -3.46 -6.75 -15.48
C ASN A 293 -4.95 -6.75 -15.82
N ILE A 294 -5.42 -7.73 -16.62
CA ILE A 294 -6.84 -7.89 -16.96
C ILE A 294 -7.64 -8.18 -15.69
N VAL A 295 -7.18 -9.08 -14.81
CA VAL A 295 -7.87 -9.38 -13.55
C VAL A 295 -7.93 -8.16 -12.64
N LEU A 296 -6.82 -7.45 -12.47
CA LEU A 296 -6.79 -6.24 -11.63
C LEU A 296 -7.77 -5.17 -12.13
N ASN A 297 -7.86 -4.96 -13.45
CA ASN A 297 -8.83 -4.03 -14.02
C ASN A 297 -10.28 -4.52 -13.84
N ALA A 298 -10.55 -5.82 -13.98
CA ALA A 298 -11.86 -6.38 -13.70
C ALA A 298 -12.27 -6.19 -12.23
N ALA A 299 -11.35 -6.41 -11.28
CA ALA A 299 -11.59 -6.19 -9.86
C ALA A 299 -11.78 -4.69 -9.51
N ILE A 300 -11.09 -3.77 -10.23
CA ILE A 300 -11.29 -2.32 -10.10
C ILE A 300 -12.71 -1.95 -10.58
N GLU A 301 -13.13 -2.47 -11.72
CA GLU A 301 -14.46 -2.20 -12.31
C GLU A 301 -15.59 -2.86 -11.51
N GLY A 302 -15.36 -4.05 -10.96
CA GLY A 302 -16.32 -4.83 -10.16
C GLY A 302 -16.53 -4.28 -8.75
N GLY A 303 -15.50 -3.62 -8.20
CA GLY A 303 -15.50 -3.04 -6.85
C GLY A 303 -14.74 -3.86 -5.81
N GLU A 304 -14.39 -5.11 -6.07
CA GLU A 304 -13.68 -6.01 -5.13
C GLU A 304 -12.31 -5.43 -4.75
N TYR A 305 -11.62 -4.79 -5.69
CA TYR A 305 -10.38 -4.06 -5.41
C TYR A 305 -10.60 -2.93 -4.39
N ALA A 306 -11.66 -2.14 -4.55
CA ALA A 306 -11.99 -1.07 -3.61
C ALA A 306 -12.32 -1.62 -2.21
N GLU A 307 -13.03 -2.75 -2.13
CA GLU A 307 -13.33 -3.43 -0.87
C GLU A 307 -12.05 -3.90 -0.16
N VAL A 308 -11.06 -4.45 -0.91
CA VAL A 308 -9.75 -4.81 -0.35
C VAL A 308 -9.04 -3.58 0.22
N LEU A 309 -8.97 -2.48 -0.54
CA LEU A 309 -8.30 -1.27 -0.06
C LEU A 309 -9.02 -0.65 1.15
N GLU A 310 -10.35 -0.67 1.18
CA GLU A 310 -11.13 -0.18 2.33
C GLU A 310 -10.88 -1.03 3.56
N ARG A 311 -10.89 -2.37 3.43
CA ARG A 311 -10.57 -3.30 4.53
C ARG A 311 -9.25 -2.97 5.21
N TRP A 312 -8.23 -2.59 4.42
CA TRP A 312 -6.87 -2.34 4.89
C TRP A 312 -6.53 -0.85 5.03
N ASN A 313 -7.54 0.04 4.92
CA ASN A 313 -7.40 1.51 5.02
C ASN A 313 -6.37 2.11 4.04
N LEU A 314 -6.37 1.60 2.81
CA LEU A 314 -5.46 2.02 1.73
C LEU A 314 -6.16 2.73 0.57
N THR A 315 -7.39 3.19 0.75
CA THR A 315 -8.19 3.84 -0.30
C THR A 315 -7.51 5.10 -0.87
N SER A 316 -6.68 5.78 -0.07
CA SER A 316 -5.92 6.96 -0.52
C SER A 316 -4.82 6.63 -1.55
N GLU A 317 -4.42 5.36 -1.66
CA GLU A 317 -3.40 4.88 -2.60
C GLU A 317 -4.02 4.18 -3.81
N ALA A 318 -5.36 4.23 -3.95
CA ALA A 318 -6.08 3.58 -5.04
C ALA A 318 -5.66 4.09 -6.42
N LEU A 319 -5.55 3.18 -7.37
CA LEU A 319 -5.40 3.49 -8.80
C LEU A 319 -6.76 3.38 -9.50
N PRO A 320 -7.06 4.27 -10.46
CA PRO A 320 -8.27 4.17 -11.26
C PRO A 320 -8.21 3.04 -12.30
N THR A 321 -7.02 2.54 -12.59
CA THR A 321 -6.77 1.46 -13.56
C THR A 321 -5.40 0.85 -13.30
N SER A 322 -5.27 -0.47 -13.52
CA SER A 322 -4.00 -1.17 -13.58
C SER A 322 -3.33 -0.97 -14.94
N ALA A 323 -2.02 -0.85 -14.98
CA ALA A 323 -1.24 -0.71 -16.20
C ALA A 323 -0.06 -1.69 -16.22
N VAL A 324 0.23 -2.24 -17.42
CA VAL A 324 1.41 -3.08 -17.62
C VAL A 324 2.65 -2.20 -17.78
N ASN A 325 3.71 -2.50 -17.03
CA ASN A 325 4.99 -1.80 -17.08
C ASN A 325 4.88 -0.26 -17.03
N PRO A 326 4.12 0.32 -16.06
CA PRO A 326 3.94 1.76 -15.96
C PRO A 326 5.27 2.48 -15.75
N PRO A 327 5.31 3.83 -15.89
CA PRO A 327 6.45 4.62 -15.48
C PRO A 327 6.89 4.32 -14.04
N GLY A 328 8.17 4.47 -13.75
CA GLY A 328 8.71 4.17 -12.42
C GLY A 328 9.95 4.99 -12.10
N LEU A 329 10.56 4.72 -10.96
CA LEU A 329 11.80 5.36 -10.55
C LEU A 329 12.86 5.17 -11.65
N PRO A 330 13.44 6.26 -12.18
CA PRO A 330 14.46 6.17 -13.21
C PRO A 330 15.74 5.50 -12.69
N LYS A 331 16.57 5.00 -13.60
CA LYS A 331 17.90 4.48 -13.23
C LYS A 331 18.76 5.62 -12.68
N SER A 332 19.53 5.30 -11.63
CA SER A 332 20.63 6.15 -11.22
C SER A 332 21.67 6.21 -12.36
N GLU A 333 22.14 7.41 -12.70
CA GLU A 333 23.23 7.60 -13.67
C GLU A 333 24.57 7.07 -13.11
#